data_6196bea7021be1fb3f75eccf6a55d76d
#
_entry.id   6196bea7021be1fb3f75eccf6a55d76d
#
_cell.length_a   1.000
_cell.length_b   1.000
_cell.length_c   1.000
_cell.angle_alpha   90.00
_cell.angle_beta   90.00
_cell.angle_gamma   90.00
#
_symmetry.space_group_name_H-M   'P 1'
#
loop_
_entity.id
_entity.type
_entity.pdbx_description
1 polymer ?
#
loop_
_entity_poly.entity_id
_entity_poly.type
_entity_poly.pdbx_seq_one_letter_code
_entity_poly.pdbx_strand_id
1 'polypeptide(L)'
;PPELMSRFVRPILDGQADYTKGNRFYDLALVRSMPPIRLLGNAGLSFMSKASSGYWDLFDPTNGYTAIHARVASHLPLDRISKRYFFESDILFRLNTLRAVVVDIPMAARYNDEVSNLRISRILGDFMTGHLRNFAKRLFYNYFLRDMSAASLQLVFGAVLVLGGGVYGGVK
;
A
#
# COMPACT_ATOMS: atom_id res chain seq x y z
N PRO A 1 21.89 0.47 -3.91
CA PRO A 1 23.25 0.00 -3.75
C PRO A 1 23.30 -1.53 -3.89
N PRO A 2 24.29 -2.08 -4.64
CA PRO A 2 24.35 -3.52 -4.93
C PRO A 2 24.48 -4.39 -3.67
N GLU A 3 25.01 -3.84 -2.58
CA GLU A 3 25.15 -4.53 -1.30
C GLU A 3 23.78 -4.91 -0.66
N LEU A 4 22.74 -4.19 -1.00
CA LEU A 4 21.38 -4.47 -0.51
C LEU A 4 20.70 -5.60 -1.29
N MET A 5 21.16 -5.93 -2.50
CA MET A 5 20.49 -6.91 -3.36
C MET A 5 20.32 -8.27 -2.65
N SER A 6 21.36 -8.77 -2.00
CA SER A 6 21.31 -10.03 -1.26
C SER A 6 20.27 -10.02 -0.13
N ARG A 7 20.12 -8.89 0.56
CA ARG A 7 19.13 -8.75 1.65
C ARG A 7 17.69 -8.80 1.13
N PHE A 8 17.44 -8.31 -0.10
CA PHE A 8 16.12 -8.35 -0.74
C PHE A 8 15.80 -9.71 -1.35
N VAL A 9 16.81 -10.35 -1.93
CA VAL A 9 16.61 -11.63 -2.65
C VAL A 9 16.57 -12.82 -1.70
N ARG A 10 17.35 -12.80 -0.62
CA ARG A 10 17.47 -13.93 0.31
C ARG A 10 16.13 -14.39 0.91
N PRO A 11 15.25 -13.52 1.45
CA PRO A 11 13.96 -13.98 1.97
C PRO A 11 13.06 -14.65 0.91
N ILE A 12 13.23 -14.28 -0.36
CA ILE A 12 12.51 -14.89 -1.47
C ILE A 12 13.07 -16.27 -1.77
N LEU A 13 14.40 -16.42 -1.80
CA LEU A 13 15.06 -17.71 -2.03
C LEU A 13 14.81 -18.70 -0.90
N ASP A 14 14.73 -18.20 0.34
CA ASP A 14 14.45 -19.00 1.54
C ASP A 14 12.94 -19.34 1.69
N GLY A 15 12.09 -18.92 0.74
CA GLY A 15 10.64 -19.17 0.76
C GLY A 15 9.89 -18.42 1.86
N GLN A 16 10.48 -17.38 2.44
CA GLN A 16 9.89 -16.57 3.51
C GLN A 16 9.06 -15.39 2.96
N ALA A 17 9.30 -14.99 1.71
CA ALA A 17 8.60 -13.89 1.06
C ALA A 17 8.41 -14.18 -0.44
N ASP A 18 7.31 -13.68 -0.97
CA ASP A 18 7.03 -13.60 -2.41
C ASP A 18 7.47 -12.26 -3.01
N TYR A 19 7.49 -11.24 -2.16
CA TYR A 19 7.86 -9.88 -2.51
C TYR A 19 8.55 -9.20 -1.33
N THR A 20 9.66 -8.55 -1.58
CA THR A 20 10.35 -7.76 -0.57
C THR A 20 10.35 -6.29 -0.94
N LYS A 21 10.21 -5.42 0.05
CA LYS A 21 10.09 -3.98 -0.11
C LYS A 21 10.99 -3.24 0.87
N GLY A 22 11.65 -2.19 0.40
CA GLY A 22 12.52 -1.38 1.25
C GLY A 22 11.73 -0.54 2.24
N ASN A 23 12.23 -0.46 3.48
CA ASN A 23 11.69 0.39 4.53
C ASN A 23 12.75 1.39 4.98
N ARG A 24 12.53 2.67 4.66
CA ARG A 24 13.42 3.79 5.02
C ARG A 24 13.13 4.36 6.41
N PHE A 25 11.96 4.07 6.96
CA PHE A 25 11.51 4.57 8.27
C PHE A 25 11.87 3.64 9.42
N TYR A 26 12.73 2.67 9.17
CA TYR A 26 13.21 1.76 10.21
C TYR A 26 14.07 2.48 11.25
N ASP A 27 14.77 3.53 10.85
CA ASP A 27 15.59 4.35 11.74
C ASP A 27 14.74 5.46 12.39
N LEU A 28 14.48 5.29 13.68
CA LEU A 28 13.71 6.26 14.48
C LEU A 28 14.40 7.63 14.59
N ALA A 29 15.73 7.69 14.46
CA ALA A 29 16.44 8.98 14.48
C ALA A 29 16.09 9.81 13.25
N LEU A 30 16.00 9.17 12.06
CA LEU A 30 15.55 9.82 10.83
C LEU A 30 14.09 10.27 10.93
N VAL A 31 13.22 9.48 11.53
CA VAL A 31 11.81 9.85 11.73
C VAL A 31 11.68 11.06 12.65
N ARG A 32 12.46 11.12 13.74
CA ARG A 32 12.46 12.25 14.68
C ARG A 32 13.00 13.55 14.08
N SER A 33 13.88 13.47 13.10
CA SER A 33 14.43 14.64 12.40
C SER A 33 13.51 15.22 11.33
N MET A 34 12.38 14.55 11.02
CA MET A 34 11.44 15.02 10.00
C MET A 34 10.57 16.18 10.52
N PRO A 35 10.29 17.19 9.67
CA PRO A 35 9.29 18.20 9.99
C PRO A 35 7.91 17.57 10.27
N PRO A 36 7.15 18.05 11.28
CA PRO A 36 5.86 17.44 11.67
C PRO A 36 4.85 17.33 10.52
N ILE A 37 4.80 18.32 9.65
CA ILE A 37 3.90 18.29 8.48
C ILE A 37 4.25 17.17 7.49
N ARG A 38 5.54 16.88 7.32
CA ARG A 38 6.00 15.78 6.46
C ARG A 38 5.71 14.43 7.11
N LEU A 39 5.88 14.33 8.42
CA LEU A 39 5.55 13.12 9.18
C LEU A 39 4.06 12.81 9.08
N LEU A 40 3.19 13.81 9.25
CA LEU A 40 1.74 13.65 9.10
C LEU A 40 1.35 13.24 7.68
N GLY A 41 1.95 13.86 6.67
CA GLY A 41 1.74 13.50 5.27
C GLY A 41 2.13 12.04 4.97
N ASN A 42 3.30 11.62 5.45
CA ASN A 42 3.77 10.23 5.30
C ASN A 42 2.87 9.24 6.04
N ALA A 43 2.40 9.59 7.25
CA ALA A 43 1.47 8.76 8.01
C ALA A 43 0.13 8.59 7.27
N GLY A 44 -0.43 9.67 6.73
CA GLY A 44 -1.64 9.64 5.91
C GLY A 44 -1.50 8.79 4.65
N LEU A 45 -0.39 8.95 3.92
CA LEU A 45 -0.08 8.13 2.73
C LEU A 45 0.10 6.65 3.10
N SER A 46 0.81 6.36 4.20
CA SER A 46 0.97 5.01 4.70
C SER A 46 -0.37 4.38 5.07
N PHE A 47 -1.23 5.09 5.77
CA PHE A 47 -2.59 4.62 6.11
C PHE A 47 -3.41 4.31 4.85
N MET A 48 -3.45 5.24 3.88
CA MET A 48 -4.19 5.02 2.63
C MET A 48 -3.67 3.80 1.85
N SER A 49 -2.35 3.64 1.78
CA SER A 49 -1.73 2.49 1.13
C SER A 49 -2.07 1.19 1.85
N LYS A 50 -2.01 1.16 3.18
CA LYS A 50 -2.41 0.00 3.99
C LYS A 50 -3.88 -0.35 3.79
N ALA A 51 -4.76 0.65 3.86
CA ALA A 51 -6.19 0.46 3.66
C ALA A 51 -6.52 -0.04 2.25
N SER A 52 -5.87 0.48 1.22
CA SER A 52 -6.13 0.10 -0.18
C SER A 52 -5.47 -1.21 -0.58
N SER A 53 -4.28 -1.52 -0.07
CA SER A 53 -3.56 -2.75 -0.39
C SER A 53 -3.93 -3.92 0.51
N GLY A 54 -4.25 -3.68 1.79
CA GLY A 54 -4.52 -4.71 2.80
C GLY A 54 -3.28 -5.22 3.54
N TYR A 55 -2.09 -4.69 3.26
CA TYR A 55 -0.86 -4.99 4.00
C TYR A 55 -0.68 -3.99 5.13
N TRP A 56 -1.17 -4.32 6.31
CA TRP A 56 -1.14 -3.43 7.47
C TRP A 56 0.24 -3.33 8.13
N ASP A 57 1.08 -4.34 7.94
CA ASP A 57 2.39 -4.44 8.56
C ASP A 57 3.50 -3.72 7.78
N LEU A 58 3.23 -3.28 6.53
CA LEU A 58 4.19 -2.55 5.73
C LEU A 58 4.34 -1.11 6.23
N PHE A 59 5.59 -0.68 6.45
CA PHE A 59 5.87 0.64 7.00
C PHE A 59 6.10 1.71 5.91
N ASP A 60 6.79 1.39 4.82
CA ASP A 60 7.12 2.32 3.72
C ASP A 60 6.52 1.84 2.38
N PRO A 61 5.20 1.99 2.17
CA PRO A 61 4.54 1.47 0.98
C PRO A 61 4.94 2.18 -0.32
N THR A 62 5.58 3.34 -0.24
CA THR A 62 5.96 4.17 -1.40
C THR A 62 7.40 3.98 -1.84
N ASN A 63 8.17 3.12 -1.17
CA ASN A 63 9.55 2.85 -1.57
C ASN A 63 9.59 2.00 -2.85
N GLY A 64 10.31 2.45 -3.86
CA GLY A 64 10.46 1.75 -5.14
C GLY A 64 11.55 0.66 -5.14
N TYR A 65 12.35 0.50 -4.07
CA TYR A 65 13.36 -0.56 -4.00
C TYR A 65 12.70 -1.87 -3.57
N THR A 66 12.57 -2.79 -4.51
CA THR A 66 11.77 -4.02 -4.32
C THR A 66 12.39 -5.21 -5.04
N ALA A 67 12.04 -6.43 -4.60
CA ALA A 67 12.28 -7.65 -5.36
C ALA A 67 11.02 -8.53 -5.33
N ILE A 68 10.80 -9.29 -6.39
CA ILE A 68 9.64 -10.15 -6.54
C ILE A 68 10.07 -11.55 -7.01
N HIS A 69 9.41 -12.57 -6.50
CA HIS A 69 9.59 -13.94 -6.97
C HIS A 69 9.02 -14.06 -8.40
N ALA A 70 9.78 -14.66 -9.33
CA ALA A 70 9.39 -14.77 -10.74
C ALA A 70 8.03 -15.46 -10.93
N ARG A 71 7.73 -16.50 -10.14
CA ARG A 71 6.45 -17.19 -10.15
C ARG A 71 5.28 -16.27 -9.79
N VAL A 72 5.45 -15.36 -8.83
CA VAL A 72 4.40 -14.40 -8.46
C VAL A 72 4.26 -13.33 -9.53
N ALA A 73 5.39 -12.85 -10.07
CA ALA A 73 5.39 -11.87 -11.17
C ALA A 73 4.63 -12.39 -12.40
N SER A 74 4.73 -13.67 -12.74
CA SER A 74 4.03 -14.26 -13.89
C SER A 74 2.50 -14.34 -13.72
N HIS A 75 1.99 -14.26 -12.48
CA HIS A 75 0.54 -14.23 -12.20
C HIS A 75 -0.02 -12.81 -12.10
N LEU A 76 0.84 -11.79 -12.09
CA LEU A 76 0.38 -10.41 -12.06
C LEU A 76 -0.07 -9.95 -13.45
N PRO A 77 -1.21 -9.26 -13.56
CA PRO A 77 -1.64 -8.62 -14.82
C PRO A 77 -0.82 -7.33 -15.03
N LEU A 78 0.43 -7.50 -15.51
CA LEU A 78 1.42 -6.41 -15.64
C LEU A 78 0.92 -5.25 -16.51
N ASP A 79 0.09 -5.54 -17.51
CA ASP A 79 -0.55 -4.58 -18.42
C ASP A 79 -1.56 -3.67 -17.71
N ARG A 80 -2.14 -4.14 -16.60
CA ARG A 80 -3.15 -3.44 -15.80
C ARG A 80 -2.62 -2.75 -14.57
N ILE A 81 -1.33 -2.89 -14.26
CA ILE A 81 -0.70 -2.19 -13.15
C ILE A 81 -0.59 -0.70 -13.51
N SER A 82 -0.98 0.15 -12.57
CA SER A 82 -0.84 1.60 -12.73
C SER A 82 0.61 1.97 -12.97
N LYS A 83 0.82 2.92 -13.87
CA LYS A 83 2.13 3.43 -14.20
C LYS A 83 2.44 4.67 -13.36
N ARG A 84 3.69 5.10 -13.34
CA ARG A 84 4.17 6.28 -12.62
C ARG A 84 3.97 6.19 -11.10
N TYR A 85 3.53 7.27 -10.47
CA TYR A 85 3.51 7.46 -9.01
C TYR A 85 2.57 6.53 -8.22
N PHE A 86 1.60 5.90 -8.87
CA PHE A 86 0.67 4.98 -8.21
C PHE A 86 1.09 3.50 -8.37
N PHE A 87 2.20 3.25 -9.04
CA PHE A 87 2.70 1.89 -9.32
C PHE A 87 2.87 1.06 -8.04
N GLU A 88 3.58 1.61 -7.05
CA GLU A 88 3.89 0.90 -5.80
C GLU A 88 2.64 0.53 -5.01
N SER A 89 1.65 1.40 -4.98
CA SER A 89 0.39 1.12 -4.29
C SER A 89 -0.49 0.12 -5.04
N ASP A 90 -0.52 0.19 -6.37
CA ASP A 90 -1.33 -0.71 -7.19
C ASP A 90 -0.75 -2.13 -7.23
N ILE A 91 0.59 -2.27 -7.30
CA ILE A 91 1.22 -3.60 -7.25
C ILE A 91 0.95 -4.29 -5.91
N LEU A 92 1.02 -3.57 -4.78
CA LEU A 92 0.69 -4.11 -3.45
C LEU A 92 -0.76 -4.60 -3.38
N PHE A 93 -1.72 -3.83 -3.91
CA PHE A 93 -3.11 -4.27 -4.00
C PHE A 93 -3.24 -5.60 -4.76
N ARG A 94 -2.55 -5.73 -5.90
CA ARG A 94 -2.61 -6.96 -6.72
C ARG A 94 -1.90 -8.13 -6.05
N LEU A 95 -0.78 -7.90 -5.38
CA LEU A 95 -0.12 -8.93 -4.57
C LEU A 95 -1.04 -9.44 -3.46
N ASN A 96 -1.82 -8.57 -2.83
CA ASN A 96 -2.81 -8.97 -1.82
C ASN A 96 -3.91 -9.85 -2.43
N THR A 97 -4.36 -9.57 -3.65
CA THR A 97 -5.34 -10.45 -4.32
C THR A 97 -4.78 -11.85 -4.58
N LEU A 98 -3.48 -11.99 -4.75
CA LEU A 98 -2.78 -13.28 -4.88
C LEU A 98 -2.42 -13.90 -3.52
N ARG A 99 -2.68 -13.22 -2.39
CA ARG A 99 -2.22 -13.61 -1.04
C ARG A 99 -0.70 -13.75 -0.94
N ALA A 100 0.03 -12.98 -1.72
CA ALA A 100 1.49 -12.99 -1.70
C ALA A 100 2.03 -12.52 -0.34
N VAL A 101 3.07 -13.16 0.14
CA VAL A 101 3.77 -12.75 1.37
C VAL A 101 4.70 -11.60 1.04
N VAL A 102 4.45 -10.44 1.66
CA VAL A 102 5.27 -9.23 1.46
C VAL A 102 6.02 -8.91 2.76
N VAL A 103 7.33 -8.69 2.65
CA VAL A 103 8.21 -8.43 3.78
C VAL A 103 8.95 -7.10 3.60
N ASP A 104 8.97 -6.28 4.65
CA ASP A 104 9.77 -5.06 4.73
C ASP A 104 11.25 -5.38 5.01
N ILE A 105 12.13 -4.79 4.21
CA ILE A 105 13.57 -4.88 4.38
C ILE A 105 14.13 -3.53 4.85
N PRO A 106 14.69 -3.46 6.06
CA PRO A 106 15.31 -2.25 6.56
C PRO A 106 16.42 -1.76 5.64
N MET A 107 16.38 -0.49 5.24
CA MET A 107 17.40 0.14 4.44
C MET A 107 17.66 1.58 4.88
N ALA A 108 18.92 2.02 4.76
CA ALA A 108 19.26 3.42 4.99
C ALA A 108 18.67 4.30 3.89
N ALA A 109 17.99 5.37 4.27
CA ALA A 109 17.58 6.40 3.34
C ALA A 109 18.80 7.17 2.85
N ARG A 110 19.07 7.14 1.56
CA ARG A 110 20.05 8.03 0.92
C ARG A 110 19.28 9.11 0.20
N TYR A 111 19.19 10.28 0.78
CA TYR A 111 18.68 11.47 0.11
C TYR A 111 19.85 12.12 -0.62
N ASN A 112 19.97 11.89 -1.91
CA ASN A 112 20.77 12.76 -2.75
C ASN A 112 19.98 14.05 -2.93
N ASP A 113 20.65 15.16 -3.28
CA ASP A 113 20.06 16.51 -3.47
C ASP A 113 19.07 16.58 -4.67
N GLU A 114 18.26 15.55 -4.83
CA GLU A 114 17.23 15.48 -5.87
C GLU A 114 16.07 16.42 -5.51
N VAL A 115 15.99 17.52 -6.25
CA VAL A 115 14.84 18.43 -6.19
C VAL A 115 13.65 17.73 -6.84
N SER A 116 12.69 17.32 -6.03
CA SER A 116 11.45 16.73 -6.51
C SER A 116 10.63 17.78 -7.27
N ASN A 117 10.55 17.67 -8.59
CA ASN A 117 9.70 18.50 -9.46
C ASN A 117 8.21 18.08 -9.41
N LEU A 118 7.79 17.37 -8.38
CA LEU A 118 6.45 16.88 -8.17
C LEU A 118 5.47 18.03 -7.83
N ARG A 119 4.59 18.35 -8.75
CA ARG A 119 3.42 19.18 -8.46
C ARG A 119 2.39 18.35 -7.67
N ILE A 120 2.52 18.35 -6.35
CA ILE A 120 1.75 17.55 -5.41
C ILE A 120 0.23 17.70 -5.64
N SER A 121 -0.26 18.92 -5.91
CA SER A 121 -1.68 19.19 -6.11
C SER A 121 -2.29 18.46 -7.31
N ARG A 122 -1.53 18.25 -8.38
CA ARG A 122 -2.02 17.58 -9.61
C ARG A 122 -2.07 16.05 -9.46
N ILE A 123 -1.18 15.51 -8.65
CA ILE A 123 -1.01 14.07 -8.44
C ILE A 123 -1.92 13.58 -7.32
N LEU A 124 -2.26 14.46 -6.37
CA LEU A 124 -3.05 14.09 -5.19
C LEU A 124 -4.45 13.57 -5.56
N GLY A 125 -5.11 14.15 -6.55
CA GLY A 125 -6.43 13.71 -7.03
C GLY A 125 -6.39 12.30 -7.62
N ASP A 126 -5.45 12.05 -8.54
CA ASP A 126 -5.28 10.74 -9.18
C ASP A 126 -4.87 9.68 -8.16
N PHE A 127 -4.01 10.06 -7.22
CA PHE A 127 -3.53 9.18 -6.16
C PHE A 127 -4.66 8.79 -5.20
N MET A 128 -5.47 9.75 -4.76
CA MET A 128 -6.64 9.53 -3.91
C MET A 128 -7.67 8.63 -4.60
N THR A 129 -7.99 8.93 -5.86
CA THR A 129 -8.93 8.13 -6.66
C THR A 129 -8.42 6.71 -6.85
N GLY A 130 -7.12 6.54 -7.09
CA GLY A 130 -6.48 5.23 -7.19
C GLY A 130 -6.63 4.42 -5.89
N HIS A 131 -6.35 5.04 -4.73
CA HIS A 131 -6.50 4.39 -3.43
C HIS A 131 -7.96 4.02 -3.12
N LEU A 132 -8.90 4.92 -3.35
CA LEU A 132 -10.33 4.65 -3.15
C LEU A 132 -10.83 3.51 -4.03
N ARG A 133 -10.43 3.51 -5.30
CA ARG A 133 -10.78 2.43 -6.23
C ARG A 133 -10.22 1.08 -5.78
N ASN A 134 -8.94 1.03 -5.39
CA ASN A 134 -8.31 -0.21 -4.92
C ASN A 134 -8.90 -0.66 -3.59
N PHE A 135 -9.20 0.26 -2.68
CA PHE A 135 -9.89 -0.02 -1.43
C PHE A 135 -11.26 -0.67 -1.67
N ALA A 136 -12.11 -0.05 -2.50
CA ALA A 136 -13.42 -0.59 -2.83
C ALA A 136 -13.34 -1.98 -3.49
N LYS A 137 -12.42 -2.15 -4.47
CA LYS A 137 -12.17 -3.44 -5.12
C LYS A 137 -11.70 -4.49 -4.12
N ARG A 138 -10.78 -4.13 -3.19
CA ARG A 138 -10.28 -5.04 -2.18
C ARG A 138 -11.39 -5.49 -1.22
N LEU A 139 -12.21 -4.55 -0.74
CA LEU A 139 -13.36 -4.89 0.11
C LEU A 139 -14.30 -5.85 -0.60
N PHE A 140 -14.71 -5.51 -1.83
CA PHE A 140 -15.62 -6.37 -2.58
C PHE A 140 -15.02 -7.74 -2.85
N TYR A 141 -13.76 -7.79 -3.32
CA TYR A 141 -13.10 -9.03 -3.65
C TYR A 141 -12.86 -9.92 -2.42
N ASN A 142 -12.35 -9.36 -1.33
CA ASN A 142 -11.99 -10.15 -0.16
C ASN A 142 -13.21 -10.60 0.65
N TYR A 143 -14.23 -9.74 0.80
CA TYR A 143 -15.35 -10.00 1.70
C TYR A 143 -16.61 -10.55 1.02
N PHE A 144 -16.72 -10.46 -0.32
CA PHE A 144 -17.91 -10.93 -1.03
C PHE A 144 -17.62 -11.97 -2.11
N LEU A 145 -16.46 -11.92 -2.77
CA LEU A 145 -16.13 -12.87 -3.82
C LEU A 145 -15.28 -14.04 -3.33
N ARG A 146 -14.30 -13.76 -2.46
CA ARG A 146 -13.36 -14.78 -2.00
C ARG A 146 -13.79 -15.46 -0.73
N ASP A 147 -13.99 -14.67 0.34
CA ASP A 147 -14.24 -15.18 1.69
C ASP A 147 -15.46 -14.48 2.28
N MET A 148 -16.60 -15.16 2.35
CA MET A 148 -17.75 -14.63 3.06
C MET A 148 -17.62 -14.95 4.55
N SER A 149 -17.67 -13.93 5.40
CA SER A 149 -17.44 -14.05 6.84
C SER A 149 -18.36 -13.12 7.63
N ALA A 150 -18.31 -13.19 8.97
CA ALA A 150 -19.03 -12.26 9.83
C ALA A 150 -18.70 -10.78 9.50
N ALA A 151 -17.47 -10.50 9.06
CA ALA A 151 -17.08 -9.15 8.61
C ALA A 151 -17.83 -8.70 7.36
N SER A 152 -18.20 -9.62 6.46
CA SER A 152 -19.03 -9.31 5.27
C SER A 152 -20.42 -8.83 5.69
N LEU A 153 -21.03 -9.51 6.67
CA LEU A 153 -22.32 -9.11 7.23
C LEU A 153 -22.23 -7.78 7.96
N GLN A 154 -21.19 -7.59 8.79
CA GLN A 154 -20.95 -6.32 9.49
C GLN A 154 -20.77 -5.16 8.52
N LEU A 155 -20.08 -5.36 7.38
CA LEU A 155 -19.91 -4.34 6.36
C LEU A 155 -21.25 -3.91 5.75
N VAL A 156 -22.12 -4.88 5.42
CA VAL A 156 -23.46 -4.60 4.88
C VAL A 156 -24.33 -3.87 5.91
N PHE A 157 -24.43 -4.42 7.11
CA PHE A 157 -25.24 -3.79 8.17
C PHE A 157 -24.71 -2.41 8.55
N GLY A 158 -23.40 -2.25 8.67
CA GLY A 158 -22.77 -0.96 8.95
C GLY A 158 -23.05 0.09 7.86
N ALA A 159 -22.98 -0.31 6.60
CA ALA A 159 -23.32 0.58 5.48
C ALA A 159 -24.80 0.99 5.52
N VAL A 160 -25.71 0.06 5.75
CA VAL A 160 -27.16 0.36 5.87
C VAL A 160 -27.43 1.31 7.04
N LEU A 161 -26.80 1.09 8.20
CA LEU A 161 -26.97 1.97 9.37
C LEU A 161 -26.42 3.38 9.12
N VAL A 162 -25.26 3.50 8.48
CA VAL A 162 -24.67 4.81 8.15
C VAL A 162 -25.52 5.56 7.15
N LEU A 163 -25.98 4.89 6.08
CA LEU A 163 -26.84 5.51 5.07
C LEU A 163 -28.20 5.87 5.65
N GLY A 164 -28.83 4.96 6.39
CA GLY A 164 -30.14 5.21 7.04
C GLY A 164 -30.07 6.32 8.08
N GLY A 165 -29.02 6.33 8.90
CA GLY A 165 -28.79 7.38 9.89
C GLY A 165 -28.49 8.74 9.25
N GLY A 166 -27.75 8.76 8.15
CA GLY A 166 -27.47 9.98 7.38
C GLY A 166 -28.73 10.58 6.74
N VAL A 167 -29.58 9.73 6.15
CA VAL A 167 -30.88 10.18 5.60
C VAL A 167 -31.79 10.70 6.71
N TYR A 168 -31.93 9.97 7.81
CA TYR A 168 -32.77 10.39 8.94
C TYR A 168 -32.28 11.68 9.59
N GLY A 169 -30.97 11.85 9.76
CA GLY A 169 -30.37 13.06 10.34
C GLY A 169 -30.42 14.27 9.42
N GLY A 170 -30.47 14.07 8.11
CA GLY A 170 -30.57 15.16 7.10
C GLY A 170 -32.01 15.64 6.84
N VAL A 171 -33.03 14.87 7.28
CA VAL A 171 -34.45 15.23 7.16
C VAL A 171 -34.96 15.98 8.40
N LYS A 172 -34.20 16.03 9.48
CA LYS A 172 -34.48 16.82 10.69
C LYS A 172 -33.76 18.16 10.66
#